data_7fd689066ea515a480e1fb16676dbfa9
#
_entry.id   7fd689066ea515a480e1fb16676dbfa9
#
_cell.length_a   1.000
_cell.length_b   1.000
_cell.length_c   1.000
_cell.angle_alpha   90.00
_cell.angle_beta   90.00
_cell.angle_gamma   90.00
#
_symmetry.space_group_name_H-M   'P 1'
#
loop_
_entity.id
_entity.type
_entity.pdbx_description
1 polymer ?
#
loop_
_entity_poly.entity_id
_entity_poly.type
_entity_poly.pdbx_seq_one_letter_code
_entity_poly.pdbx_strand_id
1 'polypeptide(L)'
;MYEPFENLENLEAYFGDELKDAPKGEVVIRLIEGGNEYMKVGDTKCGYTPGIKVGYHVWVQSPKGSYMTSEVQSIDFAAETFTCVQSTYHFHFVKK
;
A
#
# COMPACT_ATOMS: atom_id res chain seq x y z
N MET A 1 -0.74 9.97 -22.96
CA MET A 1 -1.32 9.81 -21.65
C MET A 1 -0.29 9.21 -20.70
N TYR A 2 -0.24 9.74 -19.56
CA TYR A 2 0.74 9.31 -18.61
C TYR A 2 0.34 7.99 -17.93
N GLU A 3 1.26 7.04 -17.92
CA GLU A 3 0.92 5.68 -17.51
C GLU A 3 1.97 5.09 -16.56
N PRO A 4 2.31 5.77 -15.48
CA PRO A 4 3.41 5.27 -14.66
C PRO A 4 3.09 3.94 -14.00
N PHE A 5 1.82 3.64 -13.81
CA PHE A 5 1.43 2.47 -13.05
C PHE A 5 0.70 1.44 -13.86
N GLU A 6 0.60 1.62 -15.16
CA GLU A 6 0.00 0.59 -15.96
C GLU A 6 0.95 -0.61 -16.08
N ASN A 7 2.23 -0.39 -15.82
CA ASN A 7 3.25 -1.43 -15.83
C ASN A 7 3.85 -1.53 -14.44
N LEU A 8 3.68 -2.68 -13.78
CA LEU A 8 4.16 -2.87 -12.40
C LEU A 8 5.68 -2.78 -12.30
N GLU A 9 6.39 -3.12 -13.38
CA GLU A 9 7.84 -2.97 -13.40
C GLU A 9 8.25 -1.52 -13.28
N ASN A 10 7.46 -0.61 -13.88
CA ASN A 10 7.76 0.81 -13.77
C ASN A 10 7.61 1.28 -12.34
N LEU A 11 6.64 0.73 -11.62
CA LEU A 11 6.42 1.11 -10.24
C LEU A 11 7.61 0.71 -9.38
N GLU A 12 8.11 -0.50 -9.57
CA GLU A 12 9.27 -0.96 -8.81
C GLU A 12 10.52 -0.17 -9.17
N ALA A 13 10.70 0.13 -10.45
CA ALA A 13 11.84 0.92 -10.87
C ALA A 13 11.79 2.33 -10.29
N TYR A 14 10.61 2.87 -10.18
CA TYR A 14 10.42 4.21 -9.66
C TYR A 14 10.90 4.34 -8.21
N PHE A 15 10.58 3.35 -7.39
CA PHE A 15 11.01 3.34 -5.99
C PHE A 15 12.42 2.82 -5.82
N GLY A 16 12.92 2.07 -6.79
CA GLY A 16 14.29 1.62 -6.81
C GLY A 16 14.64 0.75 -5.62
N ASP A 17 15.85 0.94 -5.13
CA ASP A 17 16.37 0.12 -4.05
C ASP A 17 15.75 0.42 -2.70
N GLU A 18 15.03 1.52 -2.60
CA GLU A 18 14.49 1.93 -1.30
C GLU A 18 13.49 0.95 -0.76
N LEU A 19 12.79 0.24 -1.63
CA LEU A 19 11.78 -0.71 -1.21
C LEU A 19 12.15 -2.15 -1.52
N LYS A 20 13.38 -2.42 -1.95
CA LYS A 20 13.71 -3.77 -2.40
C LYS A 20 13.60 -4.83 -1.30
N ASP A 21 13.83 -4.45 -0.05
CA ASP A 21 13.73 -5.38 1.07
C ASP A 21 12.38 -5.34 1.77
N ALA A 22 11.46 -4.50 1.30
CA ALA A 22 10.15 -4.40 1.90
C ALA A 22 9.22 -5.48 1.36
N PRO A 23 8.25 -5.94 2.17
CA PRO A 23 7.25 -6.89 1.66
C PRO A 23 6.49 -6.25 0.51
N LYS A 24 6.29 -7.02 -0.55
CA LYS A 24 5.65 -6.52 -1.77
C LYS A 24 4.86 -7.63 -2.44
N GLY A 25 3.99 -7.22 -3.36
CA GLY A 25 3.19 -8.15 -4.13
C GLY A 25 1.73 -7.77 -4.11
N GLU A 26 0.87 -8.72 -4.47
CA GLU A 26 -0.57 -8.53 -4.42
C GLU A 26 -0.99 -8.43 -2.97
N VAL A 27 -1.72 -7.38 -2.64
CA VAL A 27 -2.08 -7.08 -1.27
C VAL A 27 -3.52 -6.61 -1.18
N VAL A 28 -4.14 -6.91 -0.06
CA VAL A 28 -5.43 -6.32 0.31
C VAL A 28 -5.17 -5.47 1.54
N ILE A 29 -5.57 -4.22 1.50
CA ILE A 29 -5.50 -3.36 2.68
C ILE A 29 -6.93 -2.99 3.09
N ARG A 30 -7.13 -2.88 4.38
CA ARG A 30 -8.42 -2.54 4.96
C ARG A 30 -8.22 -1.45 6.00
N LEU A 31 -8.98 -0.39 5.89
CA LEU A 31 -8.90 0.69 6.85
C LEU A 31 -9.59 0.26 8.13
N ILE A 32 -8.87 0.31 9.26
CA ILE A 32 -9.42 -0.09 10.55
C ILE A 32 -9.53 1.07 11.52
N GLU A 33 -8.81 2.17 11.26
CA GLU A 33 -8.90 3.34 12.11
C GLU A 33 -8.58 4.59 11.30
N GLY A 34 -9.27 5.68 11.56
CA GLY A 34 -9.06 6.92 10.85
C GLY A 34 -9.94 7.02 9.63
N GLY A 35 -9.37 7.51 8.55
CA GLY A 35 -10.10 7.60 7.29
C GLY A 35 -9.89 8.92 6.60
N ASN A 36 -10.43 9.02 5.40
CA ASN A 36 -10.37 10.24 4.60
C ASN A 36 -11.55 10.21 3.63
N GLU A 37 -11.52 11.13 2.65
CA GLU A 37 -12.66 11.19 1.71
C GLU A 37 -12.69 10.01 0.74
N TYR A 38 -11.61 9.22 0.66
CA TYR A 38 -11.52 8.12 -0.28
C TYR A 38 -11.74 6.75 0.36
N MET A 39 -11.50 6.63 1.67
CA MET A 39 -11.68 5.36 2.39
C MET A 39 -12.27 5.61 3.76
N LYS A 40 -13.21 4.75 4.13
CA LYS A 40 -13.81 4.75 5.47
C LYS A 40 -13.49 3.45 6.15
N VAL A 41 -13.57 3.44 7.47
CA VAL A 41 -13.32 2.22 8.24
C VAL A 41 -14.16 1.08 7.69
N GLY A 42 -13.50 -0.03 7.41
CA GLY A 42 -14.13 -1.21 6.81
C GLY A 42 -13.92 -1.32 5.31
N ASP A 43 -13.57 -0.22 4.64
CA ASP A 43 -13.31 -0.26 3.21
C ASP A 43 -12.01 -0.99 2.92
N THR A 44 -11.95 -1.63 1.76
CA THR A 44 -10.75 -2.35 1.33
C THR A 44 -10.28 -1.85 -0.03
N LYS A 45 -8.99 -1.99 -0.26
CA LYS A 45 -8.38 -1.78 -1.57
C LYS A 45 -7.48 -2.97 -1.84
N CYS A 46 -7.50 -3.47 -3.06
CA CYS A 46 -6.65 -4.59 -3.44
C CYS A 46 -5.88 -4.24 -4.70
N GLY A 47 -4.67 -4.77 -4.78
CA GLY A 47 -3.82 -4.56 -5.93
C GLY A 47 -2.39 -4.86 -5.58
N TYR A 48 -1.49 -4.44 -6.43
CA TYR A 48 -0.07 -4.66 -6.23
C TYR A 48 0.55 -3.49 -5.45
N THR A 49 1.42 -3.80 -4.50
CA THR A 49 2.22 -2.77 -3.85
C THR A 49 3.70 -3.07 -4.07
N PRO A 50 4.51 -2.03 -4.36
CA PRO A 50 5.95 -2.20 -4.49
C PRO A 50 6.66 -2.35 -3.14
N GLY A 51 5.97 -2.10 -2.04
CA GLY A 51 6.55 -2.31 -0.72
C GLY A 51 5.83 -1.54 0.35
N ILE A 52 5.87 -2.10 1.56
CA ILE A 52 5.32 -1.45 2.75
C ILE A 52 6.50 -1.21 3.68
N LYS A 53 6.82 0.06 3.92
CA LYS A 53 8.01 0.42 4.69
C LYS A 53 7.77 1.73 5.43
N VAL A 54 8.27 1.78 6.66
CA VAL A 54 8.19 3.01 7.44
C VAL A 54 8.91 4.14 6.72
N GLY A 55 8.27 5.30 6.66
CA GLY A 55 8.81 6.46 6.00
C GLY A 55 8.33 6.63 4.56
N TYR A 56 7.56 5.68 4.05
CA TYR A 56 7.09 5.71 2.67
C TYR A 56 5.58 5.54 2.62
N HIS A 57 4.97 6.10 1.58
CA HIS A 57 3.56 5.87 1.32
C HIS A 57 3.36 4.44 0.85
N VAL A 58 2.22 3.84 1.20
CA VAL A 58 1.85 2.54 0.66
C VAL A 58 1.03 2.79 -0.60
N TRP A 59 1.49 2.25 -1.69
CA TRP A 59 0.85 2.41 -2.98
C TRP A 59 0.21 1.09 -3.38
N VAL A 60 -1.08 1.11 -3.69
CA VAL A 60 -1.82 -0.08 -4.13
C VAL A 60 -2.33 0.18 -5.52
N GLN A 61 -1.85 -0.60 -6.47
CA GLN A 61 -2.15 -0.42 -7.89
C GLN A 61 -3.03 -1.54 -8.39
N SER A 62 -4.18 -1.18 -8.97
CA SER A 62 -5.09 -2.15 -9.57
C SER A 62 -5.44 -1.69 -10.98
N PRO A 63 -6.05 -2.57 -11.79
CA PRO A 63 -6.49 -2.17 -13.13
C PRO A 63 -7.49 -1.02 -13.13
N LYS A 64 -8.19 -0.83 -12.02
CA LYS A 64 -9.20 0.23 -11.92
C LYS A 64 -8.62 1.54 -11.45
N GLY A 65 -7.37 1.57 -11.03
CA GLY A 65 -6.74 2.77 -10.54
C GLY A 65 -5.80 2.47 -9.40
N SER A 66 -5.34 3.50 -8.73
CA SER A 66 -4.40 3.33 -7.64
C SER A 66 -4.88 4.09 -6.41
N TYR A 67 -4.42 3.61 -5.26
CA TYR A 67 -4.67 4.27 -4.00
C TYR A 67 -3.34 4.42 -3.29
N MET A 68 -3.10 5.59 -2.72
CA MET A 68 -1.87 5.85 -2.00
C MET A 68 -2.21 6.36 -0.61
N THR A 69 -1.62 5.74 0.41
CA THR A 69 -1.82 6.18 1.77
C THR A 69 -0.91 7.36 2.10
N SER A 70 -1.11 7.95 3.27
CA SER A 70 -0.10 8.85 3.79
C SER A 70 1.11 8.03 4.25
N GLU A 71 2.14 8.70 4.70
CA GLU A 71 3.40 8.06 5.04
C GLU A 71 3.23 7.10 6.23
N VAL A 72 3.84 5.93 6.12
CA VAL A 72 3.78 4.91 7.18
C VAL A 72 4.66 5.35 8.33
N GLN A 73 4.10 5.32 9.52
CA GLN A 73 4.80 5.67 10.75
C GLN A 73 5.32 4.44 11.47
N SER A 74 4.57 3.34 11.41
CA SER A 74 4.98 2.11 12.07
C SER A 74 4.29 0.93 11.41
N ILE A 75 4.89 -0.26 11.59
CA ILE A 75 4.36 -1.51 11.04
C ILE A 75 4.41 -2.56 12.13
N ASP A 76 3.32 -3.31 12.29
CA ASP A 76 3.27 -4.47 13.17
C ASP A 76 3.07 -5.69 12.27
N PHE A 77 4.16 -6.39 11.99
CA PHE A 77 4.09 -7.54 11.08
C PHE A 77 3.32 -8.71 11.67
N ALA A 78 3.36 -8.87 12.99
CA ALA A 78 2.63 -9.96 13.63
C ALA A 78 1.12 -9.76 13.52
N ALA A 79 0.67 -8.53 13.69
CA ALA A 79 -0.74 -8.20 13.56
C ALA A 79 -1.15 -7.89 12.13
N GLU A 80 -0.19 -7.77 11.23
CA GLU A 80 -0.42 -7.39 9.84
C GLU A 80 -1.12 -6.04 9.74
N THR A 81 -0.59 -5.05 10.46
CA THR A 81 -1.11 -3.69 10.41
C THR A 81 0.01 -2.70 10.15
N PHE A 82 -0.34 -1.57 9.55
CA PHE A 82 0.56 -0.44 9.49
C PHE A 82 -0.20 0.82 9.82
N THR A 83 0.48 1.73 10.49
CA THR A 83 -0.12 2.99 10.92
C THR A 83 0.50 4.13 10.14
N CYS A 84 -0.34 4.94 9.53
CA CYS A 84 0.05 6.16 8.85
C CYS A 84 -0.23 7.35 9.75
N VAL A 85 -0.03 8.55 9.22
CA VAL A 85 -0.17 9.76 10.02
C VAL A 85 -1.56 9.88 10.65
N GLN A 86 -2.60 9.53 9.89
CA GLN A 86 -3.97 9.71 10.37
C GLN A 86 -4.82 8.44 10.29
N SER A 87 -4.22 7.32 9.92
CA SER A 87 -5.01 6.13 9.65
C SER A 87 -4.22 4.88 9.96
N THR A 88 -4.92 3.82 10.34
CA THR A 88 -4.32 2.52 10.54
C THR A 88 -5.00 1.53 9.61
N TYR A 89 -4.20 0.69 8.98
CA TYR A 89 -4.68 -0.27 8.01
C TYR A 89 -4.24 -1.67 8.40
N HIS A 90 -5.10 -2.64 8.14
CA HIS A 90 -4.74 -4.05 8.16
C HIS A 90 -4.32 -4.42 6.74
N PHE A 91 -3.25 -5.20 6.58
CA PHE A 91 -2.81 -5.63 5.26
C PHE A 91 -2.63 -7.14 5.23
N HIS A 92 -2.83 -7.69 4.05
CA HIS A 92 -2.67 -9.12 3.85
C HIS A 92 -2.18 -9.35 2.43
N PHE A 93 -1.05 -10.02 2.29
CA PHE A 93 -0.53 -10.36 0.97
C PHE A 93 -1.21 -11.61 0.46
N VAL A 94 -1.71 -11.53 -0.76
CA VAL A 94 -2.39 -12.64 -1.38
C VAL A 94 -1.36 -13.58 -1.96
N LYS A 95 -1.43 -14.84 -1.57
CA LYS A 95 -0.51 -15.84 -2.09
C LYS A 95 -1.12 -16.53 -3.28
N LYS A 96 -0.29 -16.81 -4.26
CA LYS A 96 -0.75 -17.53 -5.44
C LYS A 96 -0.27 -18.96 -5.41
#